data_4532b86a829b35f61098cea41cf5c46f
#
_entry.id   4532b86a829b35f61098cea41cf5c46f
#
_cell.length_a   1.000
_cell.length_b   1.000
_cell.length_c   1.000
_cell.angle_alpha   90.00
_cell.angle_beta   90.00
_cell.angle_gamma   90.00
#
_symmetry.space_group_name_H-M   'P 1'
#
loop_
_entity.id
_entity.type
_entity.pdbx_description
1 polymer ?
#
loop_
_entity_poly.entity_id
_entity_poly.type
_entity_poly.pdbx_seq_one_letter_code
_entity_poly.pdbx_strand_id
1 'polypeptide(L)' 'MEEQARVEWRKSTLSTTNGCVEVAVVGDRIAVRDSKQRGRGPVLEFTATEWAAFLGGVRGGEFDLSDGLGDGR' A
#
# COMPACT_ATOMS: atom_id res chain seq x y z
N MET A 1 -10.72 -25.11 -8.74
CA MET A 1 -10.65 -24.65 -8.65
C MET A 1 -10.38 -24.02 -8.33
N GLU A 2 -10.20 -23.57 -8.23
CA GLU A 2 -9.84 -22.97 -7.87
C GLU A 2 -10.21 -22.04 -7.70
N GLU A 3 -10.33 -21.79 -7.09
CA GLU A 3 -10.71 -20.93 -6.80
C GLU A 3 -9.89 -19.91 -6.75
N GLN A 4 -9.85 -19.08 -7.02
CA GLN A 4 -9.13 -18.16 -6.92
C GLN A 4 -9.38 -17.45 -5.79
N ALA A 5 -8.47 -17.05 -5.11
CA ALA A 5 -8.65 -16.35 -3.93
C ALA A 5 -9.22 -15.05 -4.22
N ARG A 6 -10.11 -14.55 -3.36
CA ARG A 6 -10.59 -13.34 -3.54
C ARG A 6 -9.63 -12.38 -3.10
N VAL A 7 -9.26 -11.39 -3.81
CA VAL A 7 -8.33 -10.33 -3.45
C VAL A 7 -9.13 -9.18 -2.88
N GLU A 8 -8.88 -8.87 -1.63
CA GLU A 8 -9.57 -7.77 -1.01
C GLU A 8 -8.64 -6.59 -0.84
N TRP A 9 -8.88 -5.55 -1.56
CA TRP A 9 -8.07 -4.34 -1.48
C TRP A 9 -8.59 -3.43 -0.39
N ARG A 10 -7.69 -2.96 0.44
CA ARG A 10 -8.05 -2.11 1.57
C ARG A 10 -7.31 -0.80 1.50
N LYS A 11 -7.92 0.25 1.98
CA LYS A 11 -7.27 1.53 2.09
C LYS A 11 -7.29 1.99 3.51
N SER A 12 -6.42 2.91 3.85
CA SER A 12 -6.44 3.50 5.17
C SER A 12 -7.76 4.23 5.39
N THR A 13 -8.31 4.15 6.58
CA THR A 13 -9.49 4.91 6.91
C THR A 13 -9.21 6.40 6.93
N LEU A 14 -7.94 6.78 6.87
CA LEU A 14 -7.57 8.18 6.81
C LEU A 14 -7.52 8.70 5.38
N SER A 15 -7.78 7.85 4.41
CA SER A 15 -7.74 8.27 3.01
C SER A 15 -8.91 9.17 2.67
N THR A 16 -8.66 10.08 1.75
CA THR A 16 -9.73 10.93 1.26
C THR A 16 -10.32 10.26 0.04
N THR A 17 -11.21 10.96 -0.62
CA THR A 17 -11.85 10.41 -1.80
C THR A 17 -10.96 10.45 -3.02
N ASN A 18 -9.88 11.21 -2.97
CA ASN A 18 -9.05 11.35 -4.15
C ASN A 18 -7.72 10.69 -3.96
N GLY A 19 -7.48 9.64 -4.68
CA GLY A 19 -6.14 9.08 -4.70
C GLY A 19 -5.74 8.39 -3.43
N CYS A 20 -6.00 7.14 -3.33
CA CYS A 20 -5.66 6.36 -2.16
C CYS A 20 -4.67 5.28 -2.51
N VAL A 21 -3.94 4.85 -1.52
CA VAL A 21 -3.08 3.67 -1.67
C VAL A 21 -3.89 2.48 -1.22
N GLU A 22 -3.96 1.46 -2.04
CA GLU A 22 -4.67 0.24 -1.70
C GLU A 22 -3.69 -0.89 -1.48
N VAL A 23 -3.98 -1.72 -0.50
CA VAL A 23 -3.10 -2.82 -0.12
C VAL A 23 -3.93 -4.09 -0.04
N ALA A 24 -3.40 -5.18 -0.53
CA ALA A 24 -4.06 -6.47 -0.44
C ALA A 24 -3.04 -7.54 -0.11
N VAL A 25 -3.49 -8.57 0.57
CA VAL A 25 -2.65 -9.73 0.82
C VAL A 25 -3.05 -10.78 -0.20
N VAL A 26 -2.08 -11.23 -0.97
CA VAL A 26 -2.33 -12.20 -2.02
C VAL A 26 -1.37 -13.36 -1.79
N GLY A 27 -1.86 -14.43 -1.25
CA GLY A 27 -1.01 -15.56 -0.91
C GLY A 27 -0.02 -15.13 0.15
N ASP A 28 1.27 -15.25 -0.13
CA ASP A 28 2.29 -14.86 0.82
C ASP A 28 2.91 -13.53 0.42
N ARG A 29 2.27 -12.78 -0.45
CA ARG A 29 2.78 -11.49 -0.89
C ARG A 29 1.83 -10.39 -0.52
N ILE A 30 2.37 -9.20 -0.48
CA ILE A 30 1.55 -8.01 -0.24
C ILE A 30 1.55 -7.21 -1.53
N ALA A 31 0.39 -6.85 -2.01
CA ALA A 31 0.25 -6.07 -3.23
C ALA A 31 -0.16 -4.65 -2.89
N VAL A 32 0.38 -3.69 -3.60
CA VAL A 32 0.10 -2.28 -3.36
C VAL A 32 -0.18 -1.61 -4.70
N ARG A 33 -1.19 -0.80 -4.74
CA ARG A 33 -1.52 -0.07 -5.97
C ARG A 33 -2.15 1.29 -5.65
N ASP A 34 -2.23 2.12 -6.65
CA ASP A 34 -2.83 3.44 -6.54
C ASP A 34 -4.28 3.32 -7.00
N SER A 35 -5.21 3.71 -6.16
CA SER A 35 -6.61 3.58 -6.50
C SER A 35 -7.02 4.50 -7.66
N LYS A 36 -6.27 5.53 -7.94
CA LYS A 36 -6.60 6.42 -9.05
C LYS A 36 -6.60 5.70 -10.38
N GLN A 37 -5.90 4.58 -10.46
CA GLN A 37 -5.81 3.85 -11.72
C GLN A 37 -6.97 2.88 -11.90
N ARG A 38 -7.85 2.81 -10.94
CA ARG A 38 -9.04 1.98 -11.03
C ARG A 38 -8.74 0.54 -11.42
N GLY A 39 -7.68 0.04 -10.86
CA GLY A 39 -7.29 -1.34 -11.11
C GLY A 39 -6.52 -1.55 -12.39
N ARG A 40 -6.23 -0.49 -13.12
CA ARG A 40 -5.52 -0.63 -14.36
C ARG A 40 -4.07 -0.26 -14.30
N GLY A 41 -3.64 0.34 -13.22
CA GLY A 41 -2.25 0.74 -13.10
C GLY A 41 -1.38 -0.38 -12.62
N PRO A 42 -0.12 -0.10 -12.41
CA PRO A 42 0.81 -1.11 -11.94
C PRO A 42 0.50 -1.55 -10.53
N VAL A 43 0.85 -2.76 -10.25
CA VAL A 43 0.72 -3.33 -8.91
C VAL A 43 2.11 -3.72 -8.46
N LEU A 44 2.52 -3.27 -7.30
CA LEU A 44 3.80 -3.66 -6.73
C LEU A 44 3.57 -4.80 -5.76
N GLU A 45 4.49 -5.72 -5.73
CA GLU A 45 4.37 -6.85 -4.81
C GLU A 45 5.58 -6.94 -3.93
N PHE A 46 5.37 -7.27 -2.68
CA PHE A 46 6.42 -7.36 -1.70
C PHE A 46 6.28 -8.63 -0.90
N THR A 47 7.40 -9.12 -0.40
CA THR A 47 7.36 -10.25 0.53
C THR A 47 6.92 -9.74 1.89
N ALA A 48 6.53 -10.65 2.74
CA ALA A 48 6.14 -10.28 4.09
C ALA A 48 7.27 -9.60 4.84
N THR A 49 8.50 -10.05 4.62
CA THR A 49 9.65 -9.45 5.28
C THR A 49 9.87 -8.01 4.81
N GLU A 50 9.77 -7.79 3.51
CA GLU A 50 9.93 -6.44 2.97
C GLU A 50 8.84 -5.53 3.50
N TRP A 51 7.63 -6.06 3.55
CA TRP A 51 6.50 -5.25 4.00
C TRP A 51 6.64 -4.90 5.50
N ALA A 52 7.09 -5.86 6.30
CA ALA A 52 7.30 -5.61 7.72
C ALA A 52 8.35 -4.53 7.94
N ALA A 53 9.42 -4.57 7.15
CA ALA A 53 10.46 -3.57 7.25
C ALA A 53 9.94 -2.20 6.87
N PHE A 54 9.14 -2.14 5.82
CA PHE A 54 8.55 -0.89 5.39
C PHE A 54 7.64 -0.32 6.48
N LEU A 55 6.79 -1.15 7.07
CA LEU A 55 5.90 -0.67 8.12
C LEU A 55 6.69 -0.19 9.34
N GLY A 56 7.79 -0.86 9.64
CA GLY A 56 8.64 -0.43 10.74
C GLY A 56 9.20 0.95 10.48
N GLY A 57 9.64 1.20 9.26
CA GLY A 57 10.15 2.51 8.90
C GLY A 57 9.07 3.57 8.98
N VAL A 58 7.87 3.22 8.51
CA VAL A 58 6.75 4.15 8.58
C VAL A 58 6.45 4.53 10.03
N ARG A 59 6.41 3.55 10.92
CA ARG A 59 6.12 3.81 12.33
C ARG A 59 7.21 4.61 12.99
N GLY A 60 8.43 4.47 12.52
CA GLY A 60 9.54 5.22 13.04
C GLY A 60 9.68 6.61 12.45
N GLY A 61 8.78 7.00 11.56
CA GLY A 61 8.81 8.31 10.97
C GLY A 61 9.82 8.49 9.85
N GLU A 62 10.43 7.41 9.38
CA GLU A 62 11.50 7.54 8.40
C GLU A 62 11.02 8.06 7.07
N PHE A 63 9.74 7.87 6.76
CA PHE A 63 9.21 8.29 5.47
C PHE A 63 8.21 9.43 5.59
N ASP A 64 8.20 10.10 6.72
CA ASP A 64 7.27 11.21 6.90
C ASP A 64 7.64 12.35 5.99
N LEU A 65 6.64 12.99 5.44
CA LEU A 65 6.88 14.10 4.56
C LEU A 65 7.20 15.38 5.31
N SER A 66 7.00 15.37 6.58
CA SER A 66 7.18 16.58 7.33
C SER A 66 8.61 17.00 7.45
N ASP A 67 9.55 16.14 7.11
CA ASP A 67 10.88 16.51 7.21
C ASP A 67 11.57 16.62 5.94
N GLY A 68 11.04 17.23 5.04
CA GLY A 68 11.78 17.49 3.89
C GLY A 68 11.46 16.68 2.71
N LEU A 69 10.53 15.81 2.80
CA LEU A 69 10.12 15.17 1.63
C LEU A 69 9.07 15.98 0.98
N GLY A 70 9.19 17.22 1.03
CA GLY A 70 8.26 18.08 0.43
C GLY A 70 7.04 18.12 1.13
N ASP A 71 7.06 17.98 2.33
CA ASP A 71 6.00 17.85 3.07
C ASP A 71 5.07 18.82 2.94
N GLY A 72 5.12 19.51 2.12
CA GLY A 72 4.11 20.38 2.09
C GLY A 72 4.01 21.15 3.28
N ARG A 73 4.93 21.19 4.07
CA ARG A 73 4.81 21.98 5.14
C ARG A 73 4.99 23.23 4.77
#